data_3e6a11386351194998a0de0fe2d20a2e
#
_entry.id   3e6a11386351194998a0de0fe2d20a2e
#
_cell.length_a   1.000
_cell.length_b   1.000
_cell.length_c   1.000
_cell.angle_alpha   90.00
_cell.angle_beta   90.00
_cell.angle_gamma   90.00
#
_symmetry.space_group_name_H-M   'P 1'
#
loop_
_entity.id
_entity.type
_entity.pdbx_description
1 polymer ?
#
loop_
_entity_poly.entity_id
_entity_poly.type
_entity_poly.pdbx_seq_one_letter_code
_entity_poly.pdbx_strand_id
1 'polypeptide(L)'
;MVDESNYIKFLRKYLKNEDRISHCISTANFMKEYAQKYNIDKDDAYISGLLHDLAKDTTNSKILELSKSFIKRKIVEIKYFEYKKKHPGVLHGVAAAEIMIKKLKIDKRDILESVCHHTCGGGNISDLSIFTFICDFCEPLRNYTPSKKVYKIIVKENNLYKAYLYSYIYLIKRLLIKQKFIIPDSIDGYNSALKLYKK
;
A
#
# COMPACT_ATOMS: atom_id res chain seq x y z
N MET A 1 21.45 6.97 2.44
CA MET A 1 20.35 7.93 2.71
C MET A 1 19.58 8.14 1.43
N VAL A 2 18.28 8.01 1.51
CA VAL A 2 17.36 8.24 0.39
C VAL A 2 17.36 9.72 0.02
N ASP A 3 17.48 10.04 -1.26
CA ASP A 3 17.31 11.42 -1.76
C ASP A 3 15.83 11.76 -1.87
N GLU A 4 15.24 12.13 -0.73
CA GLU A 4 13.80 12.42 -0.58
C GLU A 4 13.32 13.50 -1.57
N SER A 5 14.15 14.54 -1.80
CA SER A 5 13.79 15.66 -2.69
C SER A 5 13.59 15.17 -4.14
N ASN A 6 14.48 14.31 -4.62
CA ASN A 6 14.38 13.75 -5.96
C ASN A 6 13.17 12.82 -6.11
N TYR A 7 12.85 12.02 -5.09
CA TYR A 7 11.66 11.16 -5.12
C TYR A 7 10.37 11.96 -5.09
N ILE A 8 10.28 13.04 -4.31
CA ILE A 8 9.11 13.95 -4.31
C ILE A 8 8.96 14.64 -5.66
N LYS A 9 10.06 15.15 -6.25
CA LYS A 9 10.02 15.72 -7.61
C LYS A 9 9.56 14.68 -8.65
N PHE A 10 9.98 13.42 -8.49
CA PHE A 10 9.54 12.34 -9.36
C PHE A 10 8.05 12.04 -9.18
N LEU A 11 7.55 11.93 -7.94
CA LEU A 11 6.14 11.73 -7.63
C LEU A 11 5.26 12.79 -8.32
N ARG A 12 5.64 14.07 -8.25
CA ARG A 12 4.93 15.19 -8.88
C ARG A 12 4.86 15.14 -10.41
N LYS A 13 5.69 14.32 -11.08
CA LYS A 13 5.56 14.08 -12.53
C LYS A 13 4.39 13.16 -12.87
N TYR A 14 3.96 12.32 -11.92
CA TYR A 14 2.92 11.31 -12.12
C TYR A 14 1.60 11.69 -11.47
N LEU A 15 1.63 12.32 -10.30
CA LEU A 15 0.44 12.78 -9.59
C LEU A 15 0.23 14.28 -9.82
N LYS A 16 -1.01 14.63 -10.13
CA LYS A 16 -1.42 16.03 -10.40
C LYS A 16 -2.28 16.60 -9.28
N ASN A 17 -2.89 15.75 -8.47
CA ASN A 17 -3.74 16.16 -7.36
C ASN A 17 -2.88 16.39 -6.10
N GLU A 18 -2.85 17.65 -5.60
CA GLU A 18 -2.04 18.04 -4.44
C GLU A 18 -2.45 17.33 -3.15
N ASP A 19 -3.72 17.02 -2.95
CA ASP A 19 -4.17 16.26 -1.78
C ASP A 19 -3.58 14.84 -1.80
N ARG A 20 -3.48 14.23 -2.99
CA ARG A 20 -2.86 12.91 -3.14
C ARG A 20 -1.35 12.95 -2.94
N ILE A 21 -0.69 14.00 -3.45
CA ILE A 21 0.75 14.20 -3.21
C ILE A 21 1.01 14.38 -1.72
N SER A 22 0.22 15.23 -1.05
CA SER A 22 0.30 15.46 0.40
C SER A 22 0.07 14.18 1.19
N HIS A 23 -0.92 13.36 0.79
CA HIS A 23 -1.18 12.04 1.34
C HIS A 23 0.04 11.11 1.20
N CYS A 24 0.64 11.00 0.02
CA CYS A 24 1.82 10.16 -0.19
C CYS A 24 3.01 10.62 0.68
N ILE A 25 3.24 11.93 0.78
CA ILE A 25 4.31 12.49 1.64
C ILE A 25 4.01 12.22 3.12
N SER A 26 2.77 12.42 3.56
CA SER A 26 2.33 12.13 4.92
C SER A 26 2.50 10.64 5.26
N THR A 27 2.09 9.75 4.35
CA THR A 27 2.28 8.30 4.50
C THR A 27 3.76 7.94 4.62
N ALA A 28 4.61 8.49 3.76
CA ALA A 28 6.05 8.23 3.77
C ALA A 28 6.71 8.66 5.09
N ASN A 29 6.42 9.88 5.54
CA ASN A 29 6.96 10.42 6.80
C ASN A 29 6.49 9.61 8.01
N PHE A 30 5.20 9.26 8.05
CA PHE A 30 4.63 8.43 9.10
C PHE A 30 5.26 7.05 9.13
N MET A 31 5.42 6.41 7.98
CA MET A 31 6.09 5.11 7.88
C MET A 31 7.55 5.20 8.34
N LYS A 32 8.31 6.20 7.87
CA LYS A 32 9.70 6.40 8.26
C LYS A 32 9.86 6.59 9.78
N GLU A 33 8.96 7.35 10.41
CA GLU A 33 8.97 7.62 11.86
C GLU A 33 8.76 6.36 12.69
N TYR A 34 7.85 5.48 12.26
CA TYR A 34 7.43 4.32 13.06
C TYR A 34 8.06 2.99 12.63
N ALA A 35 8.73 2.91 11.48
CA ALA A 35 9.26 1.67 10.88
C ALA A 35 10.14 0.85 11.87
N GLN A 36 11.06 1.49 12.55
CA GLN A 36 12.00 0.81 13.46
C GLN A 36 11.32 0.10 14.64
N LYS A 37 10.13 0.58 15.06
CA LYS A 37 9.33 -0.10 16.11
C LYS A 37 8.87 -1.50 15.69
N TYR A 38 8.85 -1.76 14.39
CA TYR A 38 8.39 -3.02 13.79
C TYR A 38 9.51 -3.76 13.06
N ASN A 39 10.79 -3.43 13.35
CA ASN A 39 11.97 -4.01 12.69
C ASN A 39 11.97 -3.83 11.16
N ILE A 40 11.38 -2.75 10.68
CA ILE A 40 11.33 -2.39 9.26
C ILE A 40 12.39 -1.33 8.98
N ASP A 41 13.11 -1.46 7.86
CA ASP A 41 14.06 -0.45 7.42
C ASP A 41 13.31 0.86 7.08
N LYS A 42 13.81 1.98 7.64
CA LYS A 42 13.13 3.27 7.50
C LYS A 42 13.18 3.88 6.10
N ASP A 43 14.25 3.57 5.35
CA ASP A 43 14.41 4.07 3.98
C ASP A 43 13.47 3.27 3.04
N ASP A 44 13.35 1.96 3.24
CA ASP A 44 12.37 1.11 2.54
C ASP A 44 10.93 1.54 2.83
N ALA A 45 10.63 1.81 4.11
CA ALA A 45 9.33 2.28 4.56
C ALA A 45 8.98 3.63 3.91
N TYR A 46 9.93 4.58 3.91
CA TYR A 46 9.75 5.89 3.27
C TYR A 46 9.44 5.76 1.78
N ILE A 47 10.25 4.99 1.05
CA ILE A 47 10.08 4.78 -0.40
C ILE A 47 8.72 4.13 -0.69
N SER A 48 8.36 3.09 0.06
CA SER A 48 7.08 2.41 -0.08
C SER A 48 5.90 3.35 0.14
N GLY A 49 5.92 4.11 1.24
CA GLY A 49 4.87 5.08 1.56
C GLY A 49 4.77 6.22 0.54
N LEU A 50 5.90 6.71 0.02
CA LEU A 50 5.90 7.81 -0.94
C LEU A 50 5.37 7.39 -2.32
N LEU A 51 5.67 6.17 -2.75
CA LEU A 51 5.44 5.73 -4.13
C LEU A 51 4.25 4.77 -4.30
N HIS A 52 3.53 4.41 -3.22
CA HIS A 52 2.42 3.43 -3.31
C HIS A 52 1.35 3.83 -4.31
N ASP A 53 0.99 5.10 -4.38
CA ASP A 53 -0.06 5.65 -5.25
C ASP A 53 0.48 6.28 -6.56
N LEU A 54 1.76 6.05 -6.91
CA LEU A 54 2.45 6.68 -8.04
C LEU A 54 1.68 6.59 -9.37
N ALA A 55 0.91 5.53 -9.61
CA ALA A 55 0.12 5.34 -10.83
C ALA A 55 -1.37 5.68 -10.68
N LYS A 56 -1.79 6.33 -9.58
CA LYS A 56 -3.22 6.57 -9.27
C LYS A 56 -3.92 7.49 -10.26
N ASP A 57 -3.20 8.47 -10.81
CA ASP A 57 -3.74 9.41 -11.82
C ASP A 57 -3.55 8.91 -13.26
N THR A 58 -3.09 7.66 -13.41
CA THR A 58 -2.87 7.01 -14.69
C THR A 58 -4.18 6.41 -15.22
N THR A 59 -4.38 6.43 -16.55
CA THR A 59 -5.55 5.83 -17.17
C THR A 59 -5.62 4.31 -16.94
N ASN A 60 -6.83 3.75 -16.87
CA ASN A 60 -7.02 2.31 -16.68
C ASN A 60 -6.30 1.45 -17.75
N SER A 61 -6.26 1.91 -19.00
CA SER A 61 -5.52 1.25 -20.08
C SER A 61 -4.04 1.16 -19.78
N LYS A 62 -3.44 2.27 -19.33
CA LYS A 62 -2.01 2.33 -18.99
C LYS A 62 -1.69 1.54 -17.71
N ILE A 63 -2.58 1.56 -16.72
CA ILE A 63 -2.47 0.71 -15.53
C ILE A 63 -2.40 -0.77 -15.95
N LEU A 64 -3.29 -1.22 -16.83
CA LEU A 64 -3.31 -2.60 -17.31
C LEU A 64 -2.06 -2.97 -18.09
N GLU A 65 -1.57 -2.09 -18.96
CA GLU A 65 -0.32 -2.29 -19.72
C GLU A 65 0.88 -2.48 -18.77
N LEU A 66 1.06 -1.55 -17.83
CA LEU A 66 2.14 -1.57 -16.84
C LEU A 66 2.05 -2.80 -15.94
N SER A 67 0.86 -3.13 -15.47
CA SER A 67 0.64 -4.31 -14.61
C SER A 67 0.97 -5.61 -15.36
N LYS A 68 0.58 -5.75 -16.63
CA LYS A 68 0.97 -6.91 -17.46
C LYS A 68 2.50 -7.01 -17.58
N SER A 69 3.19 -5.88 -17.76
CA SER A 69 4.65 -5.84 -17.84
C SER A 69 5.29 -6.31 -16.53
N PHE A 70 4.79 -5.81 -15.39
CA PHE A 70 5.28 -6.19 -14.06
C PHE A 70 5.10 -7.69 -13.79
N ILE A 71 3.92 -8.24 -14.04
CA ILE A 71 3.61 -9.65 -13.76
C ILE A 71 4.52 -10.60 -14.54
N LYS A 72 4.90 -10.24 -15.78
CA LYS A 72 5.86 -11.03 -16.56
C LYS A 72 7.24 -11.13 -15.90
N ARG A 73 7.59 -10.23 -14.99
CA ARG A 73 8.87 -10.28 -14.26
C ARG A 73 8.91 -11.35 -13.18
N LYS A 74 7.74 -11.83 -12.70
CA LYS A 74 7.62 -12.87 -11.68
C LYS A 74 8.32 -12.54 -10.35
N ILE A 75 8.47 -11.24 -10.02
CA ILE A 75 9.11 -10.78 -8.77
C ILE A 75 8.16 -10.94 -7.59
N VAL A 76 6.90 -10.55 -7.76
CA VAL A 76 5.82 -10.63 -6.77
C VAL A 76 4.64 -11.34 -7.38
N GLU A 77 4.03 -12.25 -6.63
CA GLU A 77 2.81 -12.93 -7.05
C GLU A 77 1.60 -12.00 -6.86
N ILE A 78 0.81 -11.78 -7.91
CA ILE A 78 -0.38 -10.93 -7.90
C ILE A 78 -1.60 -11.75 -8.31
N LYS A 79 -2.28 -12.36 -7.34
CA LYS A 79 -3.47 -13.21 -7.58
C LYS A 79 -4.64 -12.39 -8.10
N TYR A 80 -4.90 -11.23 -7.52
CA TYR A 80 -6.02 -10.36 -7.92
C TYR A 80 -5.89 -9.77 -9.34
N PHE A 81 -4.84 -10.06 -10.09
CA PHE A 81 -4.74 -9.68 -11.50
C PHE A 81 -5.84 -10.30 -12.37
N GLU A 82 -6.43 -11.40 -11.96
CA GLU A 82 -7.58 -11.99 -12.65
C GLU A 82 -8.78 -11.03 -12.72
N TYR A 83 -8.94 -10.13 -11.76
CA TYR A 83 -10.02 -9.12 -11.69
C TYR A 83 -9.77 -7.88 -12.54
N LYS A 84 -8.71 -7.84 -13.35
CA LYS A 84 -8.28 -6.69 -14.15
C LYS A 84 -9.34 -6.06 -15.06
N LYS A 85 -10.26 -6.86 -15.58
CA LYS A 85 -11.33 -6.37 -16.47
C LYS A 85 -12.41 -5.62 -15.70
N LYS A 86 -12.81 -6.11 -14.53
CA LYS A 86 -13.90 -5.56 -13.72
C LYS A 86 -13.44 -4.48 -12.76
N HIS A 87 -12.21 -4.59 -12.24
CA HIS A 87 -11.66 -3.72 -11.20
C HIS A 87 -10.23 -3.25 -11.54
N PRO A 88 -10.01 -2.58 -12.69
CA PRO A 88 -8.65 -2.18 -13.09
C PRO A 88 -7.98 -1.24 -12.09
N GLY A 89 -8.77 -0.43 -11.39
CA GLY A 89 -8.28 0.53 -10.42
C GLY A 89 -7.51 -0.07 -9.24
N VAL A 90 -7.73 -1.35 -8.88
CA VAL A 90 -6.97 -2.01 -7.79
C VAL A 90 -5.52 -2.32 -8.19
N LEU A 91 -5.20 -2.26 -9.48
CA LEU A 91 -3.88 -2.58 -10.02
C LEU A 91 -2.94 -1.37 -10.08
N HIS A 92 -3.35 -0.19 -9.61
CA HIS A 92 -2.46 0.98 -9.66
C HIS A 92 -1.16 0.78 -8.89
N GLY A 93 -1.16 0.03 -7.77
CA GLY A 93 0.06 -0.33 -7.04
C GLY A 93 0.99 -1.22 -7.87
N VAL A 94 0.45 -2.19 -8.61
CA VAL A 94 1.23 -3.05 -9.52
C VAL A 94 1.82 -2.23 -10.66
N ALA A 95 1.06 -1.29 -11.20
CA ALA A 95 1.55 -0.36 -12.22
C ALA A 95 2.63 0.59 -11.66
N ALA A 96 2.48 1.05 -10.41
CA ALA A 96 3.48 1.85 -9.73
C ALA A 96 4.80 1.09 -9.57
N ALA A 97 4.77 -0.17 -9.17
CA ALA A 97 5.96 -1.03 -9.06
C ALA A 97 6.71 -1.14 -10.41
N GLU A 98 5.99 -1.28 -11.52
CA GLU A 98 6.63 -1.31 -12.85
C GLU A 98 7.30 0.03 -13.21
N ILE A 99 6.68 1.16 -12.85
CA ILE A 99 7.26 2.48 -13.04
C ILE A 99 8.54 2.63 -12.20
N MET A 100 8.51 2.17 -10.95
CA MET A 100 9.66 2.21 -10.02
C MET A 100 10.85 1.45 -10.60
N ILE A 101 10.66 0.24 -11.12
CA ILE A 101 11.72 -0.53 -11.77
C ILE A 101 12.26 0.21 -13.00
N LYS A 102 11.38 0.63 -13.90
CA LYS A 102 11.78 1.21 -15.19
C LYS A 102 12.45 2.56 -15.06
N LYS A 103 11.98 3.41 -14.16
CA LYS A 103 12.35 4.82 -14.09
C LYS A 103 13.27 5.17 -12.93
N LEU A 104 13.17 4.46 -11.80
CA LEU A 104 13.94 4.72 -10.59
C LEU A 104 14.97 3.63 -10.30
N LYS A 105 14.95 2.51 -11.06
CA LYS A 105 15.81 1.34 -10.83
C LYS A 105 15.65 0.73 -9.43
N ILE A 106 14.46 0.88 -8.85
CA ILE A 106 14.10 0.25 -7.58
C ILE A 106 13.58 -1.15 -7.90
N ASP A 107 14.34 -2.17 -7.52
CA ASP A 107 14.04 -3.60 -7.77
C ASP A 107 14.00 -4.44 -6.49
N LYS A 108 14.17 -3.82 -5.31
CA LYS A 108 14.08 -4.50 -4.02
C LYS A 108 12.69 -5.10 -3.85
N ARG A 109 12.63 -6.43 -3.74
CA ARG A 109 11.38 -7.21 -3.73
C ARG A 109 10.39 -6.71 -2.68
N ASP A 110 10.84 -6.47 -1.44
CA ASP A 110 9.96 -6.08 -0.33
C ASP A 110 9.28 -4.73 -0.57
N ILE A 111 10.01 -3.75 -1.17
CA ILE A 111 9.44 -2.46 -1.56
C ILE A 111 8.39 -2.66 -2.66
N LEU A 112 8.70 -3.45 -3.68
CA LEU A 112 7.76 -3.71 -4.79
C LEU A 112 6.51 -4.46 -4.30
N GLU A 113 6.68 -5.45 -3.42
CA GLU A 113 5.59 -6.19 -2.81
C GLU A 113 4.68 -5.25 -2.01
N SER A 114 5.27 -4.39 -1.16
CA SER A 114 4.51 -3.46 -0.33
C SER A 114 3.66 -2.51 -1.17
N VAL A 115 4.23 -1.98 -2.25
CA VAL A 115 3.52 -1.10 -3.19
C VAL A 115 2.43 -1.87 -3.95
N CYS A 116 2.67 -3.11 -4.37
CA CYS A 116 1.65 -3.93 -5.03
C CYS A 116 0.46 -4.19 -4.12
N HIS A 117 0.70 -4.54 -2.86
CA HIS A 117 -0.35 -5.02 -1.95
C HIS A 117 -1.02 -3.92 -1.09
N HIS A 118 -0.62 -2.65 -1.18
CA HIS A 118 -1.16 -1.59 -0.33
C HIS A 118 -2.69 -1.41 -0.44
N THR A 119 -3.31 -1.73 -1.58
CA THR A 119 -4.75 -1.52 -1.80
C THR A 119 -5.62 -2.66 -1.27
N CYS A 120 -5.25 -3.90 -1.59
CA CYS A 120 -6.03 -5.10 -1.27
C CYS A 120 -5.46 -5.85 -0.07
N GLY A 121 -4.21 -5.60 0.28
CA GLY A 121 -3.44 -6.42 1.18
C GLY A 121 -3.21 -7.82 0.60
N GLY A 122 -3.19 -8.84 1.46
CA GLY A 122 -3.03 -10.23 1.06
C GLY A 122 -2.75 -11.15 2.25
N GLY A 123 -2.84 -12.46 2.02
CA GLY A 123 -2.32 -13.45 2.95
C GLY A 123 -0.82 -13.68 2.72
N ASN A 124 -0.04 -13.87 3.79
CA ASN A 124 1.40 -14.16 3.72
C ASN A 124 2.24 -13.12 2.96
N ILE A 125 1.97 -11.85 3.20
CA ILE A 125 2.79 -10.72 2.73
C ILE A 125 3.77 -10.27 3.81
N SER A 126 4.85 -9.59 3.41
CA SER A 126 5.90 -9.09 4.32
C SER A 126 5.37 -8.06 5.33
N ASP A 127 6.09 -7.90 6.45
CA ASP A 127 5.74 -6.88 7.45
C ASP A 127 5.79 -5.46 6.87
N LEU A 128 6.67 -5.18 5.91
CA LEU A 128 6.67 -3.90 5.18
C LEU A 128 5.37 -3.73 4.37
N SER A 129 4.88 -4.79 3.72
CA SER A 129 3.61 -4.77 2.99
C SER A 129 2.41 -4.55 3.91
N ILE A 130 2.39 -5.24 5.06
CA ILE A 130 1.40 -5.04 6.13
C ILE A 130 1.43 -3.59 6.62
N PHE A 131 2.62 -3.06 6.89
CA PHE A 131 2.81 -1.72 7.41
C PHE A 131 2.37 -0.65 6.40
N THR A 132 2.70 -0.82 5.10
CA THR A 132 2.26 0.09 4.04
C THR A 132 0.73 0.13 3.92
N PHE A 133 0.08 -1.05 3.93
CA PHE A 133 -1.39 -1.15 3.91
C PHE A 133 -2.06 -0.43 5.10
N ILE A 134 -1.49 -0.57 6.30
CA ILE A 134 -1.99 0.09 7.51
C ILE A 134 -1.78 1.61 7.43
N CYS A 135 -0.59 2.05 7.03
CA CYS A 135 -0.22 3.47 7.04
C CYS A 135 -0.96 4.27 5.97
N ASP A 136 -1.18 3.72 4.77
CA ASP A 136 -2.09 4.32 3.78
C ASP A 136 -3.49 4.55 4.36
N PHE A 137 -3.98 3.59 5.15
CA PHE A 137 -5.30 3.70 5.79
C PHE A 137 -5.36 4.75 6.90
N CYS A 138 -4.27 4.97 7.68
CA CYS A 138 -4.32 5.72 8.94
C CYS A 138 -3.30 6.86 9.08
N GLU A 139 -2.58 7.25 8.02
CA GLU A 139 -1.63 8.36 8.08
C GLU A 139 -2.27 9.65 8.64
N PRO A 140 -1.48 10.60 9.20
CA PRO A 140 -2.01 11.72 9.98
C PRO A 140 -3.06 12.60 9.29
N LEU A 141 -3.06 12.72 7.95
CA LEU A 141 -4.05 13.50 7.22
C LEU A 141 -5.41 12.79 7.07
N ARG A 142 -5.48 11.48 7.37
CA ARG A 142 -6.74 10.72 7.35
C ARG A 142 -7.64 11.11 8.51
N ASN A 143 -8.65 11.94 8.25
CA ASN A 143 -9.49 12.54 9.30
C ASN A 143 -10.86 11.87 9.46
N TYR A 144 -10.94 10.54 9.51
CA TYR A 144 -12.18 9.81 9.79
C TYR A 144 -12.00 8.82 10.96
N THR A 145 -13.10 8.53 11.67
CA THR A 145 -13.04 7.79 12.94
C THR A 145 -12.30 6.45 12.87
N PRO A 146 -12.50 5.58 11.85
CA PRO A 146 -11.77 4.33 11.74
C PRO A 146 -10.25 4.52 11.60
N SER A 147 -9.80 5.50 10.78
CA SER A 147 -8.36 5.76 10.61
C SER A 147 -7.72 6.22 11.91
N LYS A 148 -8.39 7.11 12.67
CA LYS A 148 -7.90 7.56 13.98
C LYS A 148 -7.76 6.42 14.99
N LYS A 149 -8.64 5.41 14.95
CA LYS A 149 -8.52 4.23 15.81
C LYS A 149 -7.30 3.39 15.44
N VAL A 150 -7.08 3.11 14.15
CA VAL A 150 -5.92 2.37 13.68
C VAL A 150 -4.61 3.14 13.94
N TYR A 151 -4.60 4.45 13.72
CA TYR A 151 -3.49 5.33 14.07
C TYR A 151 -3.08 5.18 15.55
N LYS A 152 -4.07 5.21 16.49
CA LYS A 152 -3.79 5.04 17.91
C LYS A 152 -3.16 3.68 18.23
N ILE A 153 -3.57 2.60 17.54
CA ILE A 153 -2.97 1.28 17.73
C ILE A 153 -1.48 1.31 17.33
N ILE A 154 -1.15 1.89 16.18
CA ILE A 154 0.24 2.01 15.71
C ILE A 154 1.08 2.87 16.67
N VAL A 155 0.58 4.06 17.03
CA VAL A 155 1.38 5.05 17.76
C VAL A 155 1.51 4.73 19.23
N LYS A 156 0.41 4.28 19.88
CA LYS A 156 0.31 4.11 21.34
C LYS A 156 0.46 2.66 21.80
N GLU A 157 -0.11 1.71 21.05
CA GLU A 157 -0.13 0.31 21.47
C GLU A 157 1.04 -0.51 20.88
N ASN A 158 1.74 0.03 19.87
CA ASN A 158 2.84 -0.64 19.17
C ASN A 158 2.47 -2.07 18.71
N ASN A 159 1.24 -2.26 18.23
CA ASN A 159 0.76 -3.58 17.83
C ASN A 159 0.40 -3.59 16.33
N LEU A 160 1.36 -4.03 15.50
CA LEU A 160 1.24 -4.08 14.05
C LEU A 160 0.07 -4.99 13.62
N TYR A 161 -0.01 -6.18 14.18
CA TYR A 161 -0.99 -7.17 13.74
C TYR A 161 -2.42 -6.83 14.21
N LYS A 162 -2.56 -6.17 15.37
CA LYS A 162 -3.84 -5.59 15.78
C LYS A 162 -4.28 -4.48 14.82
N ALA A 163 -3.37 -3.58 14.45
CA ALA A 163 -3.67 -2.52 13.47
C ALA A 163 -4.07 -3.11 12.11
N TYR A 164 -3.38 -4.16 11.66
CA TYR A 164 -3.67 -4.86 10.42
C TYR A 164 -5.07 -5.47 10.43
N LEU A 165 -5.43 -6.20 11.49
CA LEU A 165 -6.76 -6.78 11.65
C LEU A 165 -7.86 -5.69 11.64
N TYR A 166 -7.68 -4.61 12.39
CA TYR A 166 -8.66 -3.53 12.45
C TYR A 166 -8.80 -2.79 11.11
N SER A 167 -7.71 -2.61 10.38
CA SER A 167 -7.76 -2.03 9.02
C SER A 167 -8.64 -2.87 8.09
N TYR A 168 -8.52 -4.20 8.12
CA TYR A 168 -9.40 -5.08 7.35
C TYR A 168 -10.85 -5.06 7.82
N ILE A 169 -11.10 -5.07 9.11
CA ILE A 169 -12.47 -4.98 9.65
C ILE A 169 -13.16 -3.74 9.06
N TYR A 170 -12.48 -2.60 9.08
CA TYR A 170 -13.04 -1.36 8.55
C TYR A 170 -13.16 -1.36 7.02
N LEU A 171 -12.16 -1.90 6.31
CA LEU A 171 -12.20 -2.02 4.85
C LEU A 171 -13.38 -2.88 4.41
N ILE A 172 -13.49 -4.10 4.95
CA ILE A 172 -14.54 -5.06 4.58
C ILE A 172 -15.91 -4.51 4.93
N LYS A 173 -16.08 -3.97 6.16
CA LYS A 173 -17.33 -3.33 6.57
C LYS A 173 -17.75 -2.21 5.61
N ARG A 174 -16.81 -1.37 5.19
CA ARG A 174 -17.07 -0.28 4.23
C ARG A 174 -17.49 -0.84 2.86
N LEU A 175 -16.83 -1.89 2.38
CA LEU A 175 -17.17 -2.52 1.09
C LEU A 175 -18.55 -3.16 1.13
N LEU A 176 -18.90 -3.85 2.22
CA LEU A 176 -20.23 -4.44 2.43
C LEU A 176 -21.33 -3.37 2.45
N ILE A 177 -21.16 -2.31 3.26
CA ILE A 177 -22.14 -1.20 3.34
C ILE A 177 -22.34 -0.54 1.98
N LYS A 178 -21.25 -0.40 1.18
CA LYS A 178 -21.32 0.21 -0.15
C LYS A 178 -21.69 -0.78 -1.25
N GLN A 179 -22.00 -2.02 -0.92
CA GLN A 179 -22.32 -3.10 -1.87
C GLN A 179 -21.26 -3.21 -2.99
N LYS A 180 -19.96 -3.11 -2.60
CA LYS A 180 -18.83 -3.23 -3.51
C LYS A 180 -18.25 -4.64 -3.50
N PHE A 181 -17.72 -5.05 -4.63
CA PHE A 181 -17.02 -6.33 -4.74
C PHE A 181 -15.81 -6.38 -3.80
N ILE A 182 -15.67 -7.47 -3.05
CA ILE A 182 -14.52 -7.71 -2.19
C ILE A 182 -13.57 -8.62 -2.96
N ILE A 183 -12.36 -8.14 -3.23
CA ILE A 183 -11.30 -8.93 -3.84
C ILE A 183 -10.95 -10.08 -2.88
N PRO A 184 -10.88 -11.35 -3.32
CA PRO A 184 -10.58 -12.50 -2.45
C PRO A 184 -9.30 -12.34 -1.64
N ASP A 185 -8.25 -11.72 -2.21
CA ASP A 185 -7.00 -11.39 -1.49
C ASP A 185 -7.25 -10.56 -0.21
N SER A 186 -8.28 -9.71 -0.18
CA SER A 186 -8.65 -8.96 1.03
C SER A 186 -9.28 -9.87 2.10
N ILE A 187 -9.95 -10.94 1.72
CA ILE A 187 -10.45 -11.97 2.66
C ILE A 187 -9.29 -12.81 3.19
N ASP A 188 -8.37 -13.22 2.31
CA ASP A 188 -7.16 -13.94 2.71
C ASP A 188 -6.30 -13.11 3.67
N GLY A 189 -6.18 -11.82 3.37
CA GLY A 189 -5.48 -10.86 4.24
C GLY A 189 -6.15 -10.70 5.61
N TYR A 190 -7.47 -10.60 5.68
CA TYR A 190 -8.22 -10.59 6.94
C TYR A 190 -7.97 -11.87 7.75
N ASN A 191 -8.05 -13.03 7.12
CA ASN A 191 -7.81 -14.31 7.77
C ASN A 191 -6.35 -14.43 8.28
N SER A 192 -5.39 -13.92 7.51
CA SER A 192 -3.98 -13.85 7.93
C SER A 192 -3.81 -12.91 9.12
N ALA A 193 -4.39 -11.71 9.06
CA ALA A 193 -4.34 -10.72 10.15
C ALA A 193 -4.93 -11.29 11.45
N LEU A 194 -6.04 -12.02 11.37
CA LEU A 194 -6.66 -12.67 12.53
C LEU A 194 -5.75 -13.72 13.15
N LYS A 195 -5.06 -14.53 12.33
CA LYS A 195 -4.09 -15.54 12.82
C LYS A 195 -2.88 -14.89 13.48
N LEU A 196 -2.34 -13.82 12.87
CA LEU A 196 -1.18 -13.10 13.41
C LEU A 196 -1.49 -12.39 14.73
N TYR A 197 -2.69 -11.81 14.86
CA TYR A 197 -3.12 -11.14 16.08
C TYR A 197 -3.37 -12.08 17.26
N LYS A 198 -3.75 -13.35 17.00
CA LYS A 198 -4.04 -14.34 18.04
C LYS A 198 -2.80 -15.14 18.51
N LYS A 199 -1.65 -14.97 17.86
CA LYS A 199 -0.36 -15.51 18.30
C LYS A 199 0.26 -14.67 19.40
#